data_d311efb466fdfa613ff883b3e500ae6a
#
_entry.id   d311efb466fdfa613ff883b3e500ae6a
#
_cell.length_a   1.000
_cell.length_b   1.000
_cell.length_c   1.000
_cell.angle_alpha   90.00
_cell.angle_beta   90.00
_cell.angle_gamma   90.00
#
_symmetry.space_group_name_H-M   'P 1'
#
loop_
_entity.id
_entity.type
_entity.pdbx_description
1 polymer ?
#
loop_
_entity_poly.entity_id
_entity_poly.type
_entity_poly.pdbx_seq_one_letter_code
_entity_poly.pdbx_strand_id
1 'polypeptide(L)'
;MGSTSILPASLVVISAVGLWGIVDPEGALRISSAIVDRTFASRGWFVMLTATGLLFICLWLAASRFGKVRLGHDDDRPEFSTASWLAMLFSAGMGVGLLFWAAAEPLTHFKFARQGLPDPQAASAALLATNFNWGLHAWGIYCSTALVIAYFSFRQNTPML
;
A
#
# COMPACT_ATOMS: atom_id res chain seq x y z
N MET A 1 -20.28 -14.28 20.24
CA MET A 1 -19.26 -14.96 21.06
C MET A 1 -18.04 -15.27 20.15
N GLY A 2 -17.17 -14.31 19.85
CA GLY A 2 -16.03 -14.51 18.93
C GLY A 2 -14.94 -13.45 19.01
N SER A 3 -15.21 -12.33 19.66
CA SER A 3 -14.30 -11.18 19.66
C SER A 3 -13.16 -11.27 20.69
N THR A 4 -13.28 -12.04 21.74
CA THR A 4 -12.31 -12.08 22.86
C THR A 4 -11.06 -12.91 22.58
N SER A 5 -11.06 -13.79 21.58
CA SER A 5 -9.90 -14.63 21.24
C SER A 5 -9.03 -14.09 20.09
N ILE A 6 -9.58 -13.20 19.26
CA ILE A 6 -8.85 -12.66 18.09
C ILE A 6 -7.70 -11.75 18.54
N LEU A 7 -7.97 -10.84 19.50
CA LEU A 7 -6.94 -9.92 19.98
C LEU A 7 -5.72 -10.62 20.59
N PRO A 8 -5.89 -11.56 21.57
CA PRO A 8 -4.73 -12.25 22.11
C PRO A 8 -4.02 -13.13 21.07
N ALA A 9 -4.74 -13.77 20.16
CA ALA A 9 -4.14 -14.56 19.11
C ALA A 9 -3.29 -13.68 18.17
N SER A 10 -3.80 -12.52 17.75
CA SER A 10 -3.06 -11.57 16.93
C SER A 10 -1.82 -11.03 17.62
N LEU A 11 -1.94 -10.71 18.93
CA LEU A 11 -0.79 -10.24 19.71
C LEU A 11 0.28 -11.32 19.83
N VAL A 12 -0.08 -12.58 20.03
CA VAL A 12 0.88 -13.69 20.08
C VAL A 12 1.61 -13.84 18.75
N VAL A 13 0.88 -13.84 17.63
CA VAL A 13 1.49 -13.98 16.30
C VAL A 13 2.43 -12.81 15.99
N ILE A 14 2.00 -11.57 16.21
CA ILE A 14 2.81 -10.38 15.94
C ILE A 14 4.05 -10.37 16.84
N SER A 15 3.89 -10.68 18.13
CA SER A 15 5.02 -10.75 19.06
C SER A 15 6.01 -11.86 18.69
N ALA A 16 5.52 -13.02 18.28
CA ALA A 16 6.39 -14.14 17.86
C ALA A 16 7.21 -13.77 16.62
N VAL A 17 6.58 -13.16 15.61
CA VAL A 17 7.29 -12.69 14.40
C VAL A 17 8.26 -11.57 14.74
N GLY A 18 7.87 -10.61 15.57
CA GLY A 18 8.74 -9.53 16.02
C GLY A 18 9.95 -10.03 16.80
N LEU A 19 9.75 -10.94 17.76
CA LEU A 19 10.83 -11.56 18.53
C LEU A 19 11.78 -12.37 17.63
N TRP A 20 11.24 -13.12 16.68
CA TRP A 20 12.07 -13.84 15.71
C TRP A 20 12.95 -12.89 14.90
N GLY A 21 12.41 -11.77 14.40
CA GLY A 21 13.20 -10.77 13.69
C GLY A 21 14.28 -10.09 14.53
N ILE A 22 14.10 -10.02 15.87
CA ILE A 22 15.10 -9.49 16.80
C ILE A 22 16.18 -10.53 17.13
N VAL A 23 15.79 -11.78 17.36
CA VAL A 23 16.69 -12.86 17.81
C VAL A 23 17.53 -13.42 16.65
N ASP A 24 16.93 -13.57 15.47
CA ASP A 24 17.58 -14.09 14.27
C ASP A 24 17.20 -13.26 13.03
N PRO A 25 17.73 -12.04 12.88
CA PRO A 25 17.40 -11.16 11.77
C PRO A 25 17.81 -11.73 10.40
N GLU A 26 18.93 -12.46 10.34
CA GLU A 26 19.41 -13.07 9.09
C GLU A 26 18.51 -14.23 8.66
N GLY A 27 18.11 -15.10 9.57
CA GLY A 27 17.17 -16.18 9.31
C GLY A 27 15.78 -15.66 8.91
N ALA A 28 15.29 -14.65 9.61
CA ALA A 28 14.01 -14.00 9.29
C ALA A 28 14.06 -13.38 7.88
N LEU A 29 15.11 -12.65 7.53
CA LEU A 29 15.30 -12.08 6.19
C LEU A 29 15.37 -13.17 5.12
N ARG A 30 16.18 -14.21 5.32
CA ARG A 30 16.34 -15.31 4.37
C ARG A 30 15.02 -16.04 4.09
N ILE A 31 14.27 -16.36 5.13
CA ILE A 31 13.00 -17.08 4.97
C ILE A 31 11.94 -16.19 4.33
N SER A 32 11.84 -14.93 4.77
CA SER A 32 10.92 -13.97 4.17
C SER A 32 11.21 -13.72 2.71
N SER A 33 12.48 -13.52 2.34
CA SER A 33 12.88 -13.35 0.93
C SER A 33 12.55 -14.58 0.09
N ALA A 34 12.84 -15.78 0.58
CA ALA A 34 12.53 -17.01 -0.14
C ALA A 34 11.02 -17.20 -0.37
N ILE A 35 10.17 -16.83 0.60
CA ILE A 35 8.71 -16.86 0.46
C ILE A 35 8.27 -15.86 -0.60
N VAL A 36 8.77 -14.64 -0.55
CA VAL A 36 8.47 -13.57 -1.51
C VAL A 36 8.87 -13.99 -2.92
N ASP A 37 10.12 -14.40 -3.12
CA ASP A 37 10.67 -14.80 -4.41
C ASP A 37 9.87 -15.96 -5.02
N ARG A 38 9.57 -16.99 -4.22
CA ARG A 38 8.75 -18.13 -4.67
C ARG A 38 7.33 -17.72 -5.03
N THR A 39 6.74 -16.82 -4.26
CA THR A 39 5.39 -16.33 -4.52
C THR A 39 5.34 -15.51 -5.80
N PHE A 40 6.27 -14.58 -5.99
CA PHE A 40 6.31 -13.78 -7.21
C PHE A 40 6.71 -14.57 -8.43
N ALA A 41 7.64 -15.52 -8.33
CA ALA A 41 7.98 -16.41 -9.45
C ALA A 41 6.79 -17.23 -9.94
N SER A 42 5.92 -17.68 -9.03
CA SER A 42 4.78 -18.54 -9.38
C SER A 42 3.48 -17.76 -9.64
N ARG A 43 3.25 -16.64 -8.96
CA ARG A 43 1.97 -15.92 -8.96
C ARG A 43 2.08 -14.43 -9.27
N GLY A 44 3.27 -13.92 -9.63
CA GLY A 44 3.49 -12.51 -9.91
C GLY A 44 2.54 -11.96 -10.99
N TRP A 45 2.26 -12.74 -12.03
CA TRP A 45 1.29 -12.39 -13.06
C TRP A 45 -0.10 -12.11 -12.50
N PHE A 46 -0.55 -12.92 -11.53
CA PHE A 46 -1.86 -12.74 -10.90
C PHE A 46 -1.91 -11.48 -10.04
N VAL A 47 -0.84 -11.20 -9.28
CA VAL A 47 -0.71 -9.97 -8.48
C VAL A 47 -0.77 -8.74 -9.38
N MET A 48 -0.01 -8.74 -10.49
CA MET A 48 0.01 -7.64 -11.45
C MET A 48 -1.35 -7.45 -12.14
N LEU A 49 -2.00 -8.54 -12.55
CA LEU A 49 -3.32 -8.48 -13.15
C LEU A 49 -4.37 -7.93 -12.17
N THR A 50 -4.30 -8.36 -10.90
CA THR A 50 -5.20 -7.87 -9.85
C THR A 50 -4.99 -6.38 -9.60
N ALA A 51 -3.74 -5.93 -9.44
CA ALA A 51 -3.43 -4.50 -9.24
C ALA A 51 -3.90 -3.64 -10.42
N THR A 52 -3.68 -4.12 -11.64
CA THR A 52 -4.16 -3.46 -12.87
C THR A 52 -5.70 -3.43 -12.92
N GLY A 53 -6.34 -4.53 -12.57
CA GLY A 53 -7.80 -4.62 -12.48
C GLY A 53 -8.39 -3.62 -11.48
N LEU A 54 -7.82 -3.51 -10.29
CA LEU A 54 -8.22 -2.53 -9.28
C LEU A 54 -8.05 -1.09 -9.78
N LEU A 55 -6.96 -0.79 -10.46
CA LEU A 55 -6.74 0.52 -11.07
C LEU A 55 -7.84 0.84 -12.10
N PHE A 56 -8.15 -0.09 -13.00
CA PHE A 56 -9.21 0.10 -13.98
C PHE A 56 -10.59 0.25 -13.34
N ILE A 57 -10.88 -0.50 -12.27
CA ILE A 57 -12.12 -0.35 -11.51
C ILE A 57 -12.21 1.05 -10.91
N CYS A 58 -11.14 1.57 -10.29
CA CYS A 58 -11.13 2.92 -9.75
C CYS A 58 -11.36 3.99 -10.83
N LEU A 59 -10.69 3.87 -11.97
CA LEU A 59 -10.87 4.79 -13.09
C LEU A 59 -12.31 4.72 -13.67
N TRP A 60 -12.83 3.51 -13.81
CA TRP A 60 -14.21 3.31 -14.27
C TRP A 60 -15.23 3.89 -13.28
N LEU A 61 -15.06 3.66 -11.99
CA LEU A 61 -15.93 4.25 -10.96
C LEU A 61 -15.89 5.78 -11.03
N ALA A 62 -14.70 6.38 -11.14
CA ALA A 62 -14.55 7.83 -11.24
C ALA A 62 -15.21 8.42 -12.51
N ALA A 63 -15.10 7.74 -13.64
CA ALA A 63 -15.66 8.18 -14.92
C ALA A 63 -17.15 7.88 -15.08
N SER A 64 -17.71 6.96 -14.29
CA SER A 64 -19.09 6.51 -14.37
C SER A 64 -20.05 7.37 -13.55
N ARG A 65 -21.34 7.04 -13.61
CA ARG A 65 -22.37 7.63 -12.74
C ARG A 65 -22.09 7.45 -11.25
N PHE A 66 -21.31 6.44 -10.89
CA PHE A 66 -20.96 6.14 -9.50
C PHE A 66 -19.94 7.12 -8.90
N GLY A 67 -19.17 7.83 -9.75
CA GLY A 67 -18.26 8.89 -9.29
C GLY A 67 -18.96 10.08 -8.62
N LYS A 68 -20.28 10.18 -8.75
CA LYS A 68 -21.10 11.22 -8.09
C LYS A 68 -21.68 10.77 -6.74
N VAL A 69 -21.52 9.50 -6.37
CA VAL A 69 -22.03 8.96 -5.11
C VAL A 69 -21.21 9.53 -3.97
N ARG A 70 -21.87 10.12 -2.99
CA ARG A 70 -21.23 10.59 -1.75
C ARG A 70 -20.90 9.39 -0.87
N LEU A 71 -19.72 9.40 -0.27
CA LEU A 71 -19.28 8.35 0.65
C LEU A 71 -19.90 8.52 2.05
N GLY A 72 -20.33 9.74 2.43
CA GLY A 72 -21.17 10.01 3.59
C GLY A 72 -22.65 10.06 3.25
N HIS A 73 -23.47 10.58 4.16
CA HIS A 73 -24.89 10.85 3.91
C HIS A 73 -25.07 12.02 2.94
N ASP A 74 -26.24 12.08 2.32
CA ASP A 74 -26.50 13.08 1.26
C ASP A 74 -26.47 14.53 1.77
N ASP A 75 -26.81 14.73 3.04
CA ASP A 75 -26.85 16.05 3.71
C ASP A 75 -25.55 16.40 4.43
N ASP A 76 -24.56 15.48 4.45
CA ASP A 76 -23.29 15.72 5.13
C ASP A 76 -22.52 16.86 4.47
N ARG A 77 -21.95 17.72 5.32
CA ARG A 77 -21.03 18.77 4.89
C ARG A 77 -19.60 18.36 5.22
N PRO A 78 -18.63 18.82 4.42
CA PRO A 78 -17.22 18.60 4.75
C PRO A 78 -16.90 19.15 6.16
N GLU A 79 -16.35 18.30 7.03
CA GLU A 79 -15.96 18.68 8.39
C GLU A 79 -14.70 19.54 8.39
N PHE A 80 -13.81 19.32 7.41
CA PHE A 80 -12.54 20.01 7.29
C PHE A 80 -12.45 20.81 5.98
N SER A 81 -11.68 21.90 6.00
CA SER A 81 -11.29 22.58 4.77
C SER A 81 -10.45 21.65 3.88
N THR A 82 -10.46 21.86 2.58
CA THR A 82 -9.66 21.05 1.63
C THR A 82 -8.17 21.07 1.98
N ALA A 83 -7.63 22.20 2.43
CA ALA A 83 -6.24 22.34 2.85
C ALA A 83 -5.94 21.50 4.11
N SER A 84 -6.80 21.54 5.11
CA SER A 84 -6.66 20.73 6.33
C SER A 84 -6.77 19.24 6.03
N TRP A 85 -7.72 18.86 5.18
CA TRP A 85 -7.88 17.47 4.74
C TRP A 85 -6.65 16.95 4.01
N LEU A 86 -6.10 17.71 3.06
CA LEU A 86 -4.85 17.35 2.38
C LEU A 86 -3.69 17.23 3.36
N ALA A 87 -3.53 18.18 4.30
CA ALA A 87 -2.48 18.13 5.30
C ALA A 87 -2.58 16.88 6.18
N MET A 88 -3.79 16.47 6.58
CA MET A 88 -4.01 15.24 7.36
C MET A 88 -3.68 13.99 6.56
N LEU A 89 -4.05 13.90 5.27
CA LEU A 89 -3.70 12.78 4.41
C LEU A 89 -2.18 12.62 4.29
N PHE A 90 -1.47 13.72 4.06
CA PHE A 90 -0.01 13.68 3.91
C PHE A 90 0.71 13.40 5.22
N SER A 91 0.24 13.93 6.36
CA SER A 91 0.92 13.70 7.63
C SER A 91 0.69 12.30 8.20
N ALA A 92 -0.51 11.74 8.08
CA ALA A 92 -0.85 10.45 8.69
C ALA A 92 -0.42 9.24 7.85
N GLY A 93 -0.67 9.30 6.53
CA GLY A 93 -0.50 8.12 5.66
C GLY A 93 0.86 8.05 4.95
N MET A 94 1.45 9.19 4.66
CA MET A 94 2.59 9.26 3.74
C MET A 94 3.84 9.89 4.36
N GLY A 95 3.73 10.59 5.50
CA GLY A 95 4.81 11.40 6.04
C GLY A 95 6.11 10.63 6.24
N VAL A 96 6.14 9.69 7.15
CA VAL A 96 7.37 8.94 7.52
C VAL A 96 7.75 7.93 6.44
N GLY A 97 6.78 7.17 5.93
CA GLY A 97 7.01 6.16 4.90
C GLY A 97 7.55 6.77 3.61
N LEU A 98 6.92 7.83 3.13
CA LEU A 98 7.34 8.51 1.91
C LEU A 98 8.73 9.14 2.04
N LEU A 99 9.02 9.82 3.18
CA LEU A 99 10.32 10.41 3.42
C LEU A 99 11.45 9.37 3.43
N PHE A 100 11.22 8.23 4.07
CA PHE A 100 12.21 7.15 4.10
C PHE A 100 12.42 6.53 2.72
N TRP A 101 11.34 6.13 2.06
CA TRP A 101 11.40 5.41 0.78
C TRP A 101 11.78 6.31 -0.38
N ALA A 102 11.53 7.62 -0.32
CA ALA A 102 11.97 8.57 -1.35
C ALA A 102 13.50 8.55 -1.55
N ALA A 103 14.27 8.24 -0.50
CA ALA A 103 15.71 8.08 -0.59
C ALA A 103 16.15 6.61 -0.70
N ALA A 104 15.57 5.73 0.13
CA ALA A 104 16.01 4.34 0.23
C ALA A 104 15.76 3.55 -1.05
N GLU A 105 14.62 3.74 -1.71
CA GLU A 105 14.23 2.97 -2.88
C GLU A 105 15.06 3.30 -4.12
N PRO A 106 15.25 4.57 -4.53
CA PRO A 106 16.15 4.91 -5.64
C PRO A 106 17.58 4.41 -5.43
N LEU A 107 18.10 4.53 -4.20
CA LEU A 107 19.44 4.05 -3.89
C LEU A 107 19.55 2.52 -3.98
N THR A 108 18.52 1.80 -3.56
CA THR A 108 18.47 0.35 -3.68
C THR A 108 18.42 -0.09 -5.14
N HIS A 109 17.55 0.50 -5.94
CA HIS A 109 17.46 0.22 -7.37
C HIS A 109 18.75 0.60 -8.12
N PHE A 110 19.38 1.71 -7.75
CA PHE A 110 20.67 2.10 -8.31
C PHE A 110 21.75 1.06 -8.04
N LYS A 111 21.84 0.58 -6.79
CA LYS A 111 22.80 -0.47 -6.39
C LYS A 111 22.63 -1.76 -7.22
N PHE A 112 21.40 -2.15 -7.52
CA PHE A 112 21.13 -3.32 -8.37
C PHE A 112 21.40 -3.03 -9.85
N ALA A 113 20.95 -1.92 -10.39
CA ALA A 113 21.13 -1.58 -11.80
C ALA A 113 22.60 -1.40 -12.18
N ARG A 114 23.41 -0.90 -11.27
CA ARG A 114 24.85 -0.70 -11.45
C ARG A 114 25.65 -1.99 -11.64
N GLN A 115 25.09 -3.14 -11.31
CA GLN A 115 25.75 -4.43 -11.57
C GLN A 115 25.83 -4.78 -13.05
N GLY A 116 24.98 -4.17 -13.90
CA GLY A 116 24.94 -4.43 -15.32
C GLY A 116 24.93 -3.20 -16.22
N LEU A 117 24.88 -2.00 -15.64
CA LEU A 117 24.79 -0.74 -16.38
C LEU A 117 25.83 0.30 -15.91
N PRO A 118 26.34 1.18 -16.79
CA PRO A 118 27.12 2.35 -16.40
C PRO A 118 26.31 3.28 -15.47
N ASP A 119 26.99 4.01 -14.60
CA ASP A 119 26.37 4.86 -13.56
C ASP A 119 25.25 5.79 -14.04
N PRO A 120 25.39 6.53 -15.16
CA PRO A 120 24.29 7.39 -15.63
C PRO A 120 23.04 6.63 -16.04
N GLN A 121 23.21 5.46 -16.68
CA GLN A 121 22.11 4.60 -17.12
C GLN A 121 21.48 3.89 -15.91
N ALA A 122 22.29 3.44 -14.95
CA ALA A 122 21.84 2.86 -13.70
C ALA A 122 21.00 3.84 -12.88
N ALA A 123 21.40 5.12 -12.82
CA ALA A 123 20.62 6.16 -12.15
C ALA A 123 19.25 6.39 -12.82
N SER A 124 19.23 6.46 -14.14
CA SER A 124 17.98 6.61 -14.90
C SER A 124 17.05 5.41 -14.70
N ALA A 125 17.58 4.20 -14.74
CA ALA A 125 16.83 2.97 -14.51
C ALA A 125 16.27 2.90 -13.07
N ALA A 126 17.05 3.32 -12.08
CA ALA A 126 16.63 3.37 -10.69
C ALA A 126 15.47 4.34 -10.46
N LEU A 127 15.57 5.54 -11.02
CA LEU A 127 14.50 6.54 -10.95
C LEU A 127 13.23 6.07 -11.67
N LEU A 128 13.38 5.42 -12.82
CA LEU A 128 12.25 4.85 -13.56
C LEU A 128 11.54 3.79 -12.73
N ALA A 129 12.28 2.85 -12.14
CA ALA A 129 11.71 1.80 -11.29
C ALA A 129 10.99 2.39 -10.06
N THR A 130 11.61 3.34 -9.37
CA THR A 130 10.99 4.02 -8.23
C THR A 130 9.70 4.73 -8.61
N ASN A 131 9.72 5.52 -9.70
CA ASN A 131 8.52 6.21 -10.17
C ASN A 131 7.42 5.24 -10.62
N PHE A 132 7.78 4.09 -11.18
CA PHE A 132 6.82 3.05 -11.55
C PHE A 132 6.18 2.41 -10.32
N ASN A 133 6.96 2.07 -9.30
CA ASN A 133 6.48 1.46 -8.06
C ASN A 133 5.51 2.38 -7.30
N TRP A 134 5.77 3.70 -7.31
CA TRP A 134 4.90 4.72 -6.71
C TRP A 134 3.88 5.31 -7.69
N GLY A 135 3.73 4.68 -8.85
CA GLY A 135 2.80 5.11 -9.89
C GLY A 135 1.36 4.68 -9.64
N LEU A 136 0.56 4.77 -10.69
CA LEU A 136 -0.90 4.59 -10.65
C LEU A 136 -1.35 3.26 -10.04
N HIS A 137 -0.58 2.19 -10.18
CA HIS A 137 -0.96 0.87 -9.64
C HIS A 137 -1.00 0.85 -8.12
N ALA A 138 0.01 1.43 -7.46
CA ALA A 138 0.03 1.54 -6.01
C ALA A 138 -1.16 2.36 -5.51
N TRP A 139 -1.39 3.51 -6.12
CA TRP A 139 -2.52 4.37 -5.77
C TRP A 139 -3.88 3.74 -6.09
N GLY A 140 -3.99 2.93 -7.11
CA GLY A 140 -5.19 2.15 -7.42
C GLY A 140 -5.55 1.17 -6.30
N ILE A 141 -4.56 0.49 -5.71
CA ILE A 141 -4.76 -0.42 -4.58
C ILE A 141 -5.21 0.36 -3.34
N TYR A 142 -4.52 1.45 -2.97
CA TYR A 142 -4.91 2.29 -1.84
C TYR A 142 -6.31 2.88 -2.02
N CYS A 143 -6.60 3.41 -3.21
CA CYS A 143 -7.89 4.01 -3.54
C CYS A 143 -9.03 3.00 -3.43
N SER A 144 -8.88 1.80 -3.99
CA SER A 144 -9.91 0.76 -3.92
C SER A 144 -10.22 0.35 -2.49
N THR A 145 -9.18 0.15 -1.66
CA THR A 145 -9.34 -0.17 -0.24
C THR A 145 -10.02 0.96 0.52
N ALA A 146 -9.58 2.20 0.31
CA ALA A 146 -10.17 3.37 0.95
C ALA A 146 -11.64 3.57 0.56
N LEU A 147 -12.00 3.38 -0.71
CA LEU A 147 -13.37 3.48 -1.19
C LEU A 147 -14.29 2.43 -0.54
N VAL A 148 -13.82 1.18 -0.43
CA VAL A 148 -14.60 0.11 0.23
C VAL A 148 -14.83 0.45 1.69
N ILE A 149 -13.76 0.79 2.43
CA ILE A 149 -13.87 1.14 3.85
C ILE A 149 -14.80 2.35 4.03
N ALA A 150 -14.58 3.42 3.27
CA ALA A 150 -15.36 4.65 3.40
C ALA A 150 -16.84 4.42 3.07
N TYR A 151 -17.15 3.66 2.02
CA TYR A 151 -18.53 3.37 1.64
C TYR A 151 -19.28 2.58 2.73
N PHE A 152 -18.69 1.51 3.23
CA PHE A 152 -19.35 0.71 4.25
C PHE A 152 -19.41 1.40 5.61
N SER A 153 -18.36 2.12 6.01
CA SER A 153 -18.33 2.79 7.32
C SER A 153 -19.21 4.04 7.36
N PHE A 154 -19.13 4.89 6.36
CA PHE A 154 -19.82 6.19 6.38
C PHE A 154 -21.16 6.16 5.67
N ARG A 155 -21.30 5.44 4.55
CA ARG A 155 -22.56 5.40 3.80
C ARG A 155 -23.53 4.36 4.34
N GLN A 156 -23.01 3.19 4.76
CA GLN A 156 -23.83 2.07 5.24
C GLN A 156 -23.87 1.97 6.77
N ASN A 157 -23.15 2.84 7.49
CA ASN A 157 -23.04 2.79 8.97
C ASN A 157 -22.65 1.41 9.50
N THR A 158 -21.89 0.64 8.75
CA THR A 158 -21.41 -0.67 9.21
C THR A 158 -20.27 -0.43 10.19
N PRO A 159 -20.34 -0.98 11.42
CA PRO A 159 -19.27 -0.80 12.39
C PRO A 159 -17.96 -1.36 11.83
N MET A 160 -16.91 -0.59 11.92
CA MET A 160 -15.55 -1.11 11.71
C MET A 160 -15.23 -2.05 12.87
N LEU A 161 -14.73 -3.25 12.54
CA LEU A 161 -14.36 -4.26 13.52
C LEU A 161 -13.22 -3.80 14.43
#